data_ac6d3c3cf21728ce87b551a9fd21b2f3
#
_entry.id   ac6d3c3cf21728ce87b551a9fd21b2f3
#
_cell.length_a   1.000
_cell.length_b   1.000
_cell.length_c   1.000
_cell.angle_alpha   90.00
_cell.angle_beta   90.00
_cell.angle_gamma   90.00
#
_symmetry.space_group_name_H-M   'P 1'
#
loop_
_entity.id
_entity.type
_entity.pdbx_description
1 polymer ?
#
loop_
_entity_poly.entity_id
_entity_poly.type
_entity_poly.pdbx_seq_one_letter_code
_entity_poly.pdbx_strand_id
1 'polypeptide(L)'
;KGYKFSTYATWWIKQAITRAMADQARTIRIPVHMVEVINKLARVQRQMLQDLGREPTPEELANELDMTAEKVIEVQKYGREPISLHTPLGEDGDSEFGDLIEDSEAIVPADAVNFTLLQEQLHDVLDTLSEREA
;
A
#
# COMPACT_ATOMS: atom_id res chain seq x y z
N LYS A 1 -31.05 36.34 7.22
CA LYS A 1 -31.72 35.17 7.86
C LYS A 1 -31.53 35.13 9.39
N GLY A 2 -30.98 36.19 10.04
CA GLY A 2 -30.86 36.30 11.50
C GLY A 2 -29.79 35.45 12.20
N TYR A 3 -29.06 34.60 11.48
CA TYR A 3 -27.97 33.79 12.03
C TYR A 3 -26.59 34.39 11.76
N LYS A 4 -25.64 34.15 12.67
CA LYS A 4 -24.23 34.58 12.47
C LYS A 4 -23.58 33.75 11.36
N PHE A 5 -22.67 34.38 10.60
CA PHE A 5 -21.88 33.72 9.55
C PHE A 5 -21.14 32.49 10.07
N SER A 6 -20.59 32.53 11.29
CA SER A 6 -19.88 31.45 11.93
C SER A 6 -20.70 30.15 12.00
N THR A 7 -22.01 30.25 12.24
CA THR A 7 -22.88 29.07 12.30
C THR A 7 -22.92 28.29 10.98
N TYR A 8 -22.92 29.00 9.86
CA TYR A 8 -22.88 28.38 8.53
C TYR A 8 -21.43 27.96 8.16
N ALA A 9 -20.45 28.79 8.41
CA ALA A 9 -19.06 28.53 8.06
C ALA A 9 -18.47 27.34 8.81
N THR A 10 -18.85 27.10 10.08
CA THR A 10 -18.34 25.99 10.88
C THR A 10 -18.58 24.64 10.22
N TRP A 11 -19.75 24.44 9.60
CA TRP A 11 -20.05 23.19 8.90
C TRP A 11 -19.13 22.98 7.69
N TRP A 12 -18.92 24.02 6.89
CA TRP A 12 -18.04 23.98 5.72
C TRP A 12 -16.57 23.78 6.10
N ILE A 13 -16.13 24.41 7.19
CA ILE A 13 -14.77 24.25 7.71
C ILE A 13 -14.55 22.79 8.17
N LYS A 14 -15.47 22.23 8.95
CA LYS A 14 -15.39 20.84 9.36
C LYS A 14 -15.35 19.89 8.17
N GLN A 15 -16.24 20.09 7.20
CA GLN A 15 -16.31 19.27 5.99
C GLN A 15 -15.00 19.33 5.19
N ALA A 16 -14.44 20.55 5.01
CA ALA A 16 -13.19 20.73 4.29
C ALA A 16 -12.00 20.04 5.00
N ILE A 17 -11.91 20.16 6.33
CA ILE A 17 -10.86 19.51 7.12
C ILE A 17 -11.00 17.98 7.05
N THR A 18 -12.19 17.45 7.26
CA THR A 18 -12.43 15.99 7.21
C THR A 18 -12.08 15.44 5.85
N ARG A 19 -12.44 16.14 4.77
CA ARG A 19 -12.12 15.72 3.41
C ARG A 19 -10.62 15.82 3.13
N ALA A 20 -9.96 16.89 3.56
CA ALA A 20 -8.51 17.02 3.41
C ALA A 20 -7.74 15.94 4.16
N MET A 21 -8.18 15.57 5.37
CA MET A 21 -7.60 14.44 6.12
C MET A 21 -7.77 13.12 5.37
N ALA A 22 -8.94 12.86 4.80
CA ALA A 22 -9.16 11.63 4.04
C ALA A 22 -8.30 11.57 2.76
N ASP A 23 -8.08 12.71 2.09
CA ASP A 23 -7.36 12.78 0.82
C ASP A 23 -5.83 12.88 0.96
N GLN A 24 -5.31 13.44 2.06
CA GLN A 24 -3.90 13.86 2.17
C GLN A 24 -3.14 13.26 3.37
N ALA A 25 -3.81 12.65 4.35
CA ALA A 25 -3.15 12.19 5.57
C ALA A 25 -2.27 10.96 5.38
N ARG A 26 -2.43 10.21 4.28
CA ARG A 26 -1.71 8.96 4.04
C ARG A 26 -0.62 9.13 2.98
N THR A 27 0.52 8.47 3.18
CA THR A 27 1.62 8.41 2.20
C THR A 27 1.13 7.83 0.86
N ILE A 28 0.33 6.78 0.90
CA ILE A 28 -0.35 6.20 -0.26
C ILE A 28 -1.82 6.61 -0.18
N ARG A 29 -2.25 7.47 -1.12
CA ARG A 29 -3.60 8.02 -1.14
C ARG A 29 -4.64 6.92 -1.32
N ILE A 30 -5.65 6.93 -0.47
CA ILE A 30 -6.83 6.04 -0.54
C ILE A 30 -8.05 6.88 -0.90
N PRO A 31 -8.95 6.39 -1.79
CA PRO A 31 -10.20 7.08 -2.09
C PRO A 31 -11.07 7.30 -0.83
N VAL A 32 -11.76 8.44 -0.75
CA VAL A 32 -12.54 8.83 0.44
C VAL A 32 -13.56 7.77 0.86
N HIS A 33 -14.26 7.16 -0.10
CA HIS A 33 -15.23 6.10 0.20
C HIS A 33 -14.59 4.88 0.89
N MET A 34 -13.34 4.54 0.54
CA MET A 34 -12.60 3.45 1.22
C MET A 34 -12.18 3.85 2.63
N VAL A 35 -11.81 5.11 2.86
CA VAL A 35 -11.52 5.62 4.20
C VAL A 35 -12.77 5.52 5.09
N GLU A 36 -13.95 5.81 4.56
CA GLU A 36 -15.22 5.64 5.28
C GLU A 36 -15.49 4.18 5.65
N VAL A 37 -15.25 3.25 4.73
CA VAL A 37 -15.38 1.80 4.98
C VAL A 37 -14.39 1.34 6.05
N ILE A 38 -13.12 1.74 5.97
CA ILE A 38 -12.08 1.43 6.98
C ILE A 38 -12.50 1.96 8.37
N ASN A 39 -13.00 3.19 8.44
CA ASN A 39 -13.45 3.78 9.69
C ASN A 39 -14.68 3.07 10.27
N LYS A 40 -15.62 2.65 9.40
CA LYS A 40 -16.79 1.87 9.80
C LYS A 40 -16.36 0.52 10.35
N LEU A 41 -15.45 -0.18 9.64
CA LEU A 41 -14.91 -1.46 10.07
C LEU A 41 -14.21 -1.34 11.44
N ALA A 42 -13.34 -0.35 11.63
CA ALA A 42 -12.64 -0.12 12.90
C ALA A 42 -13.59 0.22 14.06
N ARG A 43 -14.71 0.86 13.79
CA ARG A 43 -15.76 1.14 14.79
C ARG A 43 -16.48 -0.13 15.21
N VAL A 44 -16.92 -0.92 14.25
CA VAL A 44 -17.62 -2.19 14.49
C VAL A 44 -16.70 -3.17 15.21
N GLN A 45 -15.45 -3.29 14.78
CA GLN A 45 -14.45 -4.14 15.44
C GLN A 45 -14.28 -3.78 16.92
N ARG A 46 -14.19 -2.48 17.25
CA ARG A 46 -14.08 -2.04 18.65
C ARG A 46 -15.35 -2.33 19.45
N GLN A 47 -16.54 -2.18 18.83
CA GLN A 47 -17.81 -2.50 19.47
C GLN A 47 -17.88 -3.99 19.78
N MET A 48 -17.62 -4.85 18.80
CA MET A 48 -17.63 -6.30 18.98
C MET A 48 -16.58 -6.79 19.96
N LEU A 49 -15.40 -6.14 20.00
CA LEU A 49 -14.38 -6.44 21.01
C LEU A 49 -14.89 -6.22 22.45
N GLN A 50 -15.69 -5.15 22.67
CA GLN A 50 -16.30 -4.88 23.96
C GLN A 50 -17.40 -5.89 24.29
N ASP A 51 -18.23 -6.27 23.31
CA ASP A 51 -19.35 -7.16 23.50
C ASP A 51 -18.92 -8.63 23.66
N LEU A 52 -17.91 -9.07 22.92
CA LEU A 52 -17.42 -10.46 22.90
C LEU A 52 -16.27 -10.71 23.91
N GLY A 53 -15.57 -9.66 24.34
CA GLY A 53 -14.36 -9.78 25.18
C GLY A 53 -13.14 -10.39 24.47
N ARG A 54 -13.22 -10.60 23.14
CA ARG A 54 -12.15 -11.08 22.24
C ARG A 54 -12.21 -10.37 20.90
N GLU A 55 -11.13 -10.47 20.13
CA GLU A 55 -11.16 -9.97 18.76
C GLU A 55 -12.17 -10.74 17.91
N PRO A 56 -13.03 -10.03 17.12
CA PRO A 56 -13.97 -10.66 16.21
C PRO A 56 -13.26 -11.30 15.03
N THR A 57 -13.80 -12.43 14.54
CA THR A 57 -13.32 -13.05 13.31
C THR A 57 -13.76 -12.26 12.07
N PRO A 58 -13.04 -12.41 10.92
CA PRO A 58 -13.46 -11.77 9.68
C PRO A 58 -14.89 -12.11 9.25
N GLU A 59 -15.37 -13.32 9.53
CA GLU A 59 -16.72 -13.78 9.23
C GLU A 59 -17.76 -13.05 10.10
N GLU A 60 -17.47 -12.84 11.38
CA GLU A 60 -18.32 -12.10 12.30
C GLU A 60 -18.44 -10.63 11.87
N LEU A 61 -17.30 -10.01 11.51
CA LEU A 61 -17.28 -8.64 10.97
C LEU A 61 -18.03 -8.53 9.62
N ALA A 62 -17.90 -9.54 8.77
CA ALA A 62 -18.58 -9.61 7.48
C ALA A 62 -20.10 -9.60 7.63
N ASN A 63 -20.61 -10.38 8.58
CA ASN A 63 -22.05 -10.45 8.89
C ASN A 63 -22.58 -9.12 9.42
N GLU A 64 -21.83 -8.44 10.29
CA GLU A 64 -22.25 -7.17 10.89
C GLU A 64 -22.20 -6.00 9.87
N LEU A 65 -21.26 -6.07 8.91
CA LEU A 65 -21.05 -5.03 7.90
C LEU A 65 -21.80 -5.28 6.59
N ASP A 66 -22.47 -6.42 6.44
CA ASP A 66 -23.15 -6.87 5.22
C ASP A 66 -22.18 -6.90 4.00
N MET A 67 -21.03 -7.56 4.21
CA MET A 67 -20.01 -7.75 3.16
C MET A 67 -19.40 -9.14 3.26
N THR A 68 -18.58 -9.55 2.27
CA THR A 68 -17.89 -10.84 2.31
C THR A 68 -16.68 -10.80 3.24
N ALA A 69 -16.31 -11.94 3.84
CA ALA A 69 -15.13 -12.06 4.72
C ALA A 69 -13.83 -11.71 3.97
N GLU A 70 -13.73 -12.06 2.69
CA GLU A 70 -12.61 -11.71 1.81
C GLU A 70 -12.47 -10.19 1.69
N LYS A 71 -13.61 -9.47 1.54
CA LYS A 71 -13.62 -8.01 1.45
C LYS A 71 -13.21 -7.35 2.76
N VAL A 72 -13.57 -7.93 3.90
CA VAL A 72 -13.11 -7.47 5.22
C VAL A 72 -11.60 -7.56 5.32
N ILE A 73 -11.00 -8.70 4.93
CA ILE A 73 -9.55 -8.90 4.94
C ILE A 73 -8.84 -7.90 4.00
N GLU A 74 -9.40 -7.66 2.82
CA GLU A 74 -8.87 -6.69 1.86
C GLU A 74 -8.88 -5.27 2.44
N VAL A 75 -10.00 -4.85 3.02
CA VAL A 75 -10.14 -3.52 3.67
C VAL A 75 -9.18 -3.36 4.84
N GLN A 76 -8.97 -4.41 5.64
CA GLN A 76 -7.99 -4.39 6.72
C GLN A 76 -6.55 -4.20 6.20
N LYS A 77 -6.20 -4.80 5.07
CA LYS A 77 -4.88 -4.59 4.42
C LYS A 77 -4.69 -3.13 4.01
N TYR A 78 -5.71 -2.52 3.40
CA TYR A 78 -5.65 -1.10 3.02
C TYR A 78 -5.61 -0.15 4.23
N GLY A 79 -6.11 -0.59 5.37
CA GLY A 79 -6.09 0.18 6.62
C GLY A 79 -4.68 0.35 7.21
N ARG A 80 -3.71 -0.48 6.84
CA ARG A 80 -2.34 -0.43 7.36
C ARG A 80 -1.58 0.77 6.79
N GLU A 81 -0.71 1.34 7.61
CA GLU A 81 0.23 2.38 7.18
C GLU A 81 1.57 1.75 6.81
N PRO A 82 2.28 2.30 5.80
CA PRO A 82 3.63 1.84 5.47
C PRO A 82 4.60 2.15 6.61
N ILE A 83 5.54 1.23 6.83
CA ILE A 83 6.62 1.38 7.82
C ILE A 83 7.75 2.17 7.16
N SER A 84 8.45 3.02 7.93
CA SER A 84 9.64 3.72 7.44
C SER A 84 10.79 2.75 7.20
N LEU A 85 11.49 2.91 6.09
CA LEU A 85 12.71 2.16 5.80
C LEU A 85 13.86 2.51 6.74
N HIS A 86 13.83 3.70 7.34
CA HIS A 86 14.80 4.13 8.35
C HIS A 86 14.47 3.66 9.77
N THR A 87 13.50 2.77 9.93
CA THR A 87 13.21 2.19 11.24
C THR A 87 14.42 1.36 11.69
N PRO A 88 15.05 1.69 12.84
CA PRO A 88 16.22 0.95 13.31
C PRO A 88 15.84 -0.47 13.69
N LEU A 89 16.74 -1.42 13.40
CA LEU A 89 16.63 -2.82 13.77
C LEU A 89 17.63 -3.12 14.89
N GLY A 90 17.14 -3.69 15.99
CA GLY A 90 17.94 -4.01 17.16
C GLY A 90 18.16 -2.83 18.13
N GLU A 91 18.82 -3.13 19.25
CA GLU A 91 19.07 -2.14 20.32
C GLU A 91 20.23 -1.20 19.98
N ASP A 92 21.18 -1.63 19.14
CA ASP A 92 22.37 -0.87 18.77
C ASP A 92 22.13 0.16 17.64
N GLY A 93 21.01 0.06 16.92
CA GLY A 93 20.60 1.04 15.90
C GLY A 93 21.49 1.12 14.64
N ASP A 94 22.44 0.20 14.48
CA ASP A 94 23.41 0.20 13.36
C ASP A 94 22.82 -0.31 12.04
N SER A 95 21.63 -0.93 12.05
CA SER A 95 20.95 -1.46 10.87
C SER A 95 19.56 -0.86 10.75
N GLU A 96 19.13 -0.56 9.53
CA GLU A 96 17.80 -0.05 9.21
C GLU A 96 16.96 -1.13 8.50
N PHE A 97 15.64 -0.99 8.56
CA PHE A 97 14.72 -1.92 7.88
C PHE A 97 14.95 -1.97 6.36
N GLY A 98 15.44 -0.87 5.78
CA GLY A 98 15.81 -0.77 4.36
C GLY A 98 16.93 -1.72 3.95
N ASP A 99 17.86 -2.03 4.86
CA ASP A 99 19.02 -2.90 4.58
C ASP A 99 18.61 -4.38 4.36
N LEU A 100 17.40 -4.76 4.80
CA LEU A 100 16.85 -6.10 4.56
C LEU A 100 16.23 -6.29 3.18
N ILE A 101 16.06 -5.21 2.41
CA ILE A 101 15.43 -5.26 1.09
C ILE A 101 16.48 -5.58 0.05
N GLU A 102 16.35 -6.74 -0.58
CA GLU A 102 17.19 -7.18 -1.69
C GLU A 102 16.93 -6.34 -2.95
N ASP A 103 18.00 -5.91 -3.63
CA ASP A 103 17.91 -5.31 -4.95
C ASP A 103 17.70 -6.40 -6.01
N SER A 104 16.47 -6.63 -6.38
CA SER A 104 16.08 -7.62 -7.39
C SER A 104 16.44 -7.23 -8.83
N GLU A 105 16.82 -5.97 -9.07
CA GLU A 105 17.25 -5.49 -10.38
C GLU A 105 18.78 -5.48 -10.56
N ALA A 106 19.52 -5.84 -9.52
CA ALA A 106 20.96 -5.96 -9.60
C ALA A 106 21.37 -7.06 -10.60
N ILE A 107 22.05 -6.64 -11.66
CA ILE A 107 22.53 -7.56 -12.69
C ILE A 107 23.75 -8.32 -12.16
N VAL A 108 23.67 -9.64 -12.13
CA VAL A 108 24.79 -10.50 -11.79
C VAL A 108 25.87 -10.35 -12.88
N PRO A 109 27.14 -10.03 -12.53
CA PRO A 109 28.21 -9.82 -13.53
C PRO A 109 28.39 -10.98 -14.51
N ALA A 110 28.20 -12.22 -14.05
CA ALA A 110 28.25 -13.41 -14.89
C ALA A 110 27.18 -13.44 -15.98
N ASP A 111 25.95 -13.00 -15.65
CA ASP A 111 24.84 -12.94 -16.60
C ASP A 111 25.05 -11.83 -17.64
N ALA A 112 25.61 -10.69 -17.22
CA ALA A 112 25.98 -9.62 -18.15
C ALA A 112 27.03 -10.08 -19.17
N VAL A 113 28.08 -10.81 -18.73
CA VAL A 113 29.10 -11.39 -19.61
C VAL A 113 28.51 -12.44 -20.55
N ASN A 114 27.67 -13.35 -20.04
CA ASN A 114 27.00 -14.34 -20.85
C ASN A 114 26.14 -13.72 -21.96
N PHE A 115 25.46 -12.63 -21.65
CA PHE A 115 24.67 -11.90 -22.64
C PHE A 115 25.55 -11.26 -23.74
N THR A 116 26.70 -10.67 -23.34
CA THR A 116 27.67 -10.12 -24.31
C THR A 116 28.24 -11.21 -25.22
N LEU A 117 28.65 -12.35 -24.66
CA LEU A 117 29.14 -13.48 -25.42
C LEU A 117 28.07 -14.04 -26.40
N LEU A 118 26.82 -14.08 -25.97
CA LEU A 118 25.70 -14.47 -26.84
C LEU A 118 25.54 -13.51 -28.02
N GLN A 119 25.66 -12.21 -27.77
CA GLN A 119 25.60 -11.19 -28.85
C GLN A 119 26.77 -11.35 -29.84
N GLU A 120 28.00 -11.59 -29.35
CA GLU A 120 29.17 -11.83 -30.22
C GLU A 120 28.96 -13.09 -31.07
N GLN A 121 28.52 -14.21 -30.46
CA GLN A 121 28.23 -15.43 -31.21
C GLN A 121 27.14 -15.24 -32.27
N LEU A 122 26.12 -14.43 -31.95
CA LEU A 122 25.07 -14.10 -32.93
C LEU A 122 25.61 -13.32 -34.10
N HIS A 123 26.48 -12.34 -33.86
CA HIS A 123 27.13 -11.57 -34.91
C HIS A 123 28.04 -12.45 -35.80
N ASP A 124 28.84 -13.33 -35.19
CA ASP A 124 29.70 -14.28 -35.89
C ASP A 124 28.87 -15.18 -36.85
N VAL A 125 27.68 -15.64 -36.38
CA VAL A 125 26.78 -16.44 -37.22
C VAL A 125 26.19 -15.62 -38.37
N LEU A 126 25.76 -14.37 -38.08
CA LEU A 126 25.22 -13.48 -39.12
C LEU A 126 26.27 -13.14 -40.20
N ASP A 127 27.53 -12.95 -39.79
CA ASP A 127 28.62 -12.67 -40.73
C ASP A 127 28.95 -13.86 -41.65
N THR A 128 28.51 -15.07 -41.36
CA THR A 128 28.63 -16.25 -42.22
C THR A 128 27.57 -16.31 -43.32
N LEU A 129 26.51 -15.49 -43.20
CA LEU A 129 25.41 -15.43 -44.19
C LEU A 129 25.77 -14.50 -45.37
N SER A 130 25.10 -14.69 -46.47
CA SER A 130 25.23 -13.77 -47.61
C SER A 130 24.47 -12.45 -47.32
N GLU A 131 24.90 -11.33 -47.96
CA GLU A 131 24.25 -10.01 -47.78
C GLU A 131 22.71 -9.98 -48.01
N ARG A 132 22.15 -11.02 -48.63
CA ARG A 132 20.72 -11.18 -48.87
C ARG A 132 20.00 -11.94 -47.75
N GLU A 133 20.73 -12.65 -46.93
CA GLU A 133 20.22 -13.56 -45.86
C GLU A 133 20.43 -12.97 -44.46
N ALA A 134 21.36 -12.02 -44.31
CA ALA A 134 21.60 -11.24 -43.11
C ALA A 134 20.66 -10.03 -43.06
#